data_e2ddd3b85c61fb475ade51e274a07255
#
_entry.id   e2ddd3b85c61fb475ade51e274a07255
#
_cell.length_a   1.000
_cell.length_b   1.000
_cell.length_c   1.000
_cell.angle_alpha   90.00
_cell.angle_beta   90.00
_cell.angle_gamma   90.00
#
_symmetry.space_group_name_H-M   'P 1'
#
loop_
_entity.id
_entity.type
_entity.pdbx_description
1 polymer ?
#
loop_
_entity_poly.entity_id
_entity_poly.type
_entity_poly.pdbx_seq_one_letter_code
_entity_poly.pdbx_strand_id
1 'polypeptide(L)'
;MNMARADFLQQYAEGWSKGDANIVVASLDDSFQLDDPNSGSIPKTGISEYLAGLVELVDNIRGTSGQQPFMELTELVTSEEGNLLTAWAWWSIPNTSIQGAALIKVGDNGVVSERLAYYTPLPEG
;
A
#
# COMPACT_ATOMS: atom_id res chain seq x y z
N MET A 1 -6.80 -11.51 22.15
CA MET A 1 -6.66 -10.05 22.20
C MET A 1 -6.73 -9.49 20.79
N ASN A 2 -7.63 -8.56 20.55
CA ASN A 2 -7.80 -7.98 19.21
C ASN A 2 -6.77 -6.88 18.98
N MET A 3 -6.23 -6.83 17.77
CA MET A 3 -5.36 -5.74 17.37
C MET A 3 -6.15 -4.44 17.23
N ALA A 4 -5.56 -3.33 17.63
CA ALA A 4 -6.14 -2.03 17.38
C ALA A 4 -6.03 -1.67 15.90
N ARG A 5 -6.91 -0.76 15.44
CA ARG A 5 -6.89 -0.31 14.04
C ARG A 5 -5.53 0.27 13.65
N ALA A 6 -4.92 1.04 14.53
CA ALA A 6 -3.60 1.60 14.28
C ALA A 6 -2.52 0.51 14.10
N ASP A 7 -2.65 -0.61 14.81
CA ASP A 7 -1.71 -1.72 14.68
C ASP A 7 -1.84 -2.41 13.32
N PHE A 8 -3.07 -2.58 12.82
CA PHE A 8 -3.28 -3.09 11.46
C PHE A 8 -2.69 -2.16 10.41
N LEU A 9 -2.88 -0.85 10.58
CA LEU A 9 -2.31 0.13 9.67
C LEU A 9 -0.78 0.06 9.66
N GLN A 10 -0.17 -0.04 10.83
CA GLN A 10 1.29 -0.14 10.95
C GLN A 10 1.82 -1.41 10.26
N GLN A 11 1.17 -2.53 10.49
CA GLN A 11 1.53 -3.79 9.85
C GLN A 11 1.38 -3.71 8.32
N TYR A 12 0.30 -3.11 7.86
CA TYR A 12 0.04 -2.90 6.44
C TYR A 12 1.16 -2.08 5.80
N ALA A 13 1.51 -0.96 6.43
CA ALA A 13 2.58 -0.08 5.94
C ALA A 13 3.94 -0.80 5.95
N GLU A 14 4.22 -1.59 6.97
CA GLU A 14 5.45 -2.38 7.05
C GLU A 14 5.55 -3.38 5.90
N GLY A 15 4.45 -4.07 5.60
CA GLY A 15 4.42 -5.04 4.50
C GLY A 15 4.72 -4.40 3.15
N TRP A 16 4.12 -3.25 2.86
CA TRP A 16 4.41 -2.52 1.63
C TRP A 16 5.84 -1.99 1.60
N SER A 17 6.33 -1.46 2.72
CA SER A 17 7.70 -0.96 2.82
C SER A 17 8.74 -2.04 2.52
N LYS A 18 8.47 -3.26 2.96
CA LYS A 18 9.37 -4.40 2.72
C LYS A 18 9.10 -5.12 1.40
N GLY A 19 7.96 -4.86 0.76
CA GLY A 19 7.52 -5.61 -0.40
C GLY A 19 7.16 -7.06 -0.04
N ASP A 20 6.66 -7.28 1.18
CA ASP A 20 6.36 -8.61 1.72
C ASP A 20 4.85 -8.84 1.73
N ALA A 21 4.37 -9.66 0.79
CA ALA A 21 2.94 -9.93 0.64
C ALA A 21 2.34 -10.63 1.86
N ASN A 22 3.10 -11.47 2.55
CA ASN A 22 2.58 -12.18 3.72
C ASN A 22 2.23 -11.20 4.85
N ILE A 23 3.07 -10.20 5.06
CA ILE A 23 2.83 -9.16 6.08
C ILE A 23 1.61 -8.33 5.67
N VAL A 24 1.54 -7.92 4.40
CA VAL A 24 0.39 -7.15 3.90
C VAL A 24 -0.91 -7.94 4.09
N VAL A 25 -0.96 -9.16 3.59
CA VAL A 25 -2.19 -9.98 3.62
C VAL A 25 -2.65 -10.23 5.06
N ALA A 26 -1.72 -10.45 5.98
CA ALA A 26 -2.07 -10.68 7.39
C ALA A 26 -2.75 -9.48 8.05
N SER A 27 -2.59 -8.27 7.50
CA SER A 27 -3.23 -7.07 8.03
C SER A 27 -4.61 -6.78 7.43
N LEU A 28 -5.07 -7.58 6.47
CA LEU A 28 -6.28 -7.27 5.69
C LEU A 28 -7.54 -7.90 6.29
N ASP A 29 -8.63 -7.12 6.28
CA ASP A 29 -9.97 -7.67 6.48
C ASP A 29 -10.33 -8.52 5.26
N ASP A 30 -11.21 -9.52 5.45
CA ASP A 30 -11.63 -10.39 4.36
C ASP A 30 -12.34 -9.63 3.23
N SER A 31 -12.94 -8.49 3.55
CA SER A 31 -13.63 -7.64 2.59
C SER A 31 -12.71 -6.68 1.83
N PHE A 32 -11.41 -6.74 2.10
CA PHE A 32 -10.45 -5.78 1.53
C PHE A 32 -10.51 -5.69 0.02
N GLN A 33 -10.42 -4.45 -0.48
CA GLN A 33 -10.21 -4.18 -1.90
C GLN A 33 -9.22 -3.04 -2.07
N LEU A 34 -8.32 -3.22 -3.02
CA LEU A 34 -7.40 -2.18 -3.45
C LEU A 34 -7.83 -1.69 -4.82
N ASP A 35 -8.03 -0.37 -4.95
CA ASP A 35 -8.37 0.24 -6.23
C ASP A 35 -7.13 0.90 -6.82
N ASP A 36 -6.63 0.33 -7.90
CA ASP A 36 -5.49 0.84 -8.64
C ASP A 36 -5.99 1.36 -9.98
N PRO A 37 -5.70 2.63 -10.34
CA PRO A 37 -6.19 3.20 -11.61
C PRO A 37 -5.67 2.46 -12.84
N ASN A 38 -4.57 1.72 -12.72
CA ASN A 38 -4.00 0.97 -13.84
C ASN A 38 -4.47 -0.48 -13.90
N SER A 39 -4.72 -1.09 -12.74
CA SER A 39 -5.02 -2.53 -12.65
C SER A 39 -6.45 -2.85 -12.24
N GLY A 40 -7.23 -1.84 -11.84
CA GLY A 40 -8.61 -2.03 -11.39
C GLY A 40 -8.68 -2.41 -9.92
N SER A 41 -9.76 -3.10 -9.56
CA SER A 41 -10.01 -3.50 -8.18
C SER A 41 -9.40 -4.87 -7.89
N ILE A 42 -8.64 -4.97 -6.80
CA ILE A 42 -7.92 -6.18 -6.42
C ILE A 42 -8.40 -6.62 -5.03
N PRO A 43 -9.00 -7.82 -4.91
CA PRO A 43 -9.44 -8.33 -3.63
C PRO A 43 -8.27 -8.86 -2.80
N LYS A 44 -8.53 -9.15 -1.53
CA LYS A 44 -7.52 -9.71 -0.63
C LYS A 44 -6.80 -10.93 -1.25
N THR A 45 -7.55 -11.81 -1.90
CA THR A 45 -6.99 -13.03 -2.52
C THR A 45 -6.07 -12.75 -3.71
N GLY A 46 -6.12 -11.54 -4.28
CA GLY A 46 -5.28 -11.15 -5.40
C GLY A 46 -4.03 -10.36 -5.02
N ILE A 47 -3.88 -9.99 -3.74
CA ILE A 47 -2.80 -9.10 -3.32
C ILE A 47 -1.42 -9.73 -3.48
N SER A 48 -1.26 -11.02 -3.15
CA SER A 48 0.04 -11.68 -3.26
C SER A 48 0.58 -11.65 -4.70
N GLU A 49 -0.28 -11.94 -5.67
CA GLU A 49 0.09 -11.91 -7.08
C GLU A 49 0.35 -10.49 -7.56
N TYR A 50 -0.50 -9.55 -7.14
CA TYR A 50 -0.35 -8.14 -7.50
C TYR A 50 0.99 -7.58 -6.99
N LEU A 51 1.33 -7.83 -5.74
CA LEU A 51 2.59 -7.33 -5.16
C LEU A 51 3.80 -8.01 -5.80
N ALA A 52 3.72 -9.32 -6.08
CA ALA A 52 4.81 -10.02 -6.76
C ALA A 52 5.09 -9.42 -8.14
N GLY A 53 4.04 -9.09 -8.90
CA GLY A 53 4.18 -8.43 -10.19
C GLY A 53 4.78 -7.03 -10.07
N LEU A 54 4.37 -6.29 -9.05
CA LEU A 54 4.90 -4.95 -8.80
C LEU A 54 6.38 -4.99 -8.42
N VAL A 55 6.77 -5.93 -7.56
CA VAL A 55 8.18 -6.10 -7.17
C VAL A 55 9.04 -6.43 -8.38
N GLU A 56 8.58 -7.33 -9.24
CA GLU A 56 9.29 -7.67 -10.46
C GLU A 56 9.47 -6.47 -11.38
N LEU A 57 8.39 -5.70 -11.60
CA LEU A 57 8.45 -4.49 -12.42
C LEU A 57 9.45 -3.48 -11.86
N VAL A 58 9.40 -3.24 -10.56
CA VAL A 58 10.27 -2.26 -9.89
C VAL A 58 11.72 -2.72 -9.92
N ASP A 59 11.99 -4.00 -9.65
CA ASP A 59 13.35 -4.52 -9.72
C ASP A 59 13.93 -4.35 -11.12
N ASN A 60 13.14 -4.56 -12.17
CA ASN A 60 13.58 -4.33 -13.54
C ASN A 60 13.90 -2.86 -13.80
N ILE A 61 13.08 -1.94 -13.31
CA ILE A 61 13.32 -0.49 -13.46
C ILE A 61 14.60 -0.07 -12.74
N ARG A 62 14.81 -0.59 -11.53
CA ARG A 62 16.00 -0.26 -10.72
C ARG A 62 17.28 -0.90 -11.25
N GLY A 63 17.16 -2.02 -11.96
CA GLY A 63 18.29 -2.82 -12.37
C GLY A 63 18.92 -3.65 -11.25
N THR A 64 18.23 -3.75 -10.10
CA THR A 64 18.66 -4.57 -8.95
C THR A 64 17.45 -5.29 -8.38
N SER A 65 17.65 -6.42 -7.72
CA SER A 65 16.58 -7.13 -7.05
C SER A 65 16.74 -7.07 -5.53
N GLY A 66 15.62 -7.09 -4.83
CA GLY A 66 15.60 -7.14 -3.37
C GLY A 66 16.05 -5.89 -2.66
N GLN A 67 16.06 -4.73 -3.32
CA GLN A 67 16.43 -3.47 -2.67
C GLN A 67 15.46 -3.12 -1.55
N GLN A 68 16.01 -2.72 -0.39
CA GLN A 68 15.22 -2.32 0.76
C GLN A 68 15.51 -0.86 1.15
N PRO A 69 14.49 -0.10 1.56
CA PRO A 69 13.09 -0.49 1.53
C PRO A 69 12.55 -0.58 0.09
N PHE A 70 11.55 -1.42 -0.10
CA PHE A 70 10.88 -1.52 -1.40
C PHE A 70 10.12 -0.22 -1.69
N MET A 71 9.40 0.28 -0.69
CA MET A 71 8.57 1.48 -0.77
C MET A 71 8.75 2.30 0.50
N GLU A 72 8.70 3.62 0.40
CA GLU A 72 8.77 4.51 1.54
C GLU A 72 7.50 5.34 1.67
N LEU A 73 6.98 5.42 2.90
CA LEU A 73 5.96 6.40 3.24
C LEU A 73 6.67 7.70 3.60
N THR A 74 6.33 8.76 2.89
CA THR A 74 6.95 10.06 3.12
C THR A 74 6.11 10.96 4.01
N GLU A 75 4.82 10.70 4.12
CA GLU A 75 3.91 11.43 4.99
C GLU A 75 2.68 10.59 5.27
N LEU A 76 2.17 10.67 6.50
CA LEU A 76 0.97 9.96 6.91
C LEU A 76 0.11 10.86 7.79
N VAL A 77 -1.17 11.01 7.43
CA VAL A 77 -2.15 11.73 8.22
C VAL A 77 -3.31 10.79 8.52
N THR A 78 -3.75 10.73 9.75
CA THR A 78 -4.84 9.82 10.15
C THR A 78 -5.98 10.58 10.83
N SER A 79 -7.18 10.00 10.73
CA SER A 79 -8.39 10.50 11.36
C SER A 79 -9.27 9.32 11.73
N GLU A 80 -9.84 9.32 12.93
CA GLU A 80 -10.79 8.29 13.34
C GLU A 80 -12.20 8.87 13.39
N GLU A 81 -13.13 8.16 12.74
CA GLU A 81 -14.55 8.50 12.78
C GLU A 81 -15.37 7.23 12.95
N GLY A 82 -16.12 7.16 14.06
CA GLY A 82 -16.93 5.98 14.36
C GLY A 82 -16.06 4.74 14.52
N ASN A 83 -16.29 3.75 13.68
CA ASN A 83 -15.57 2.47 13.72
C ASN A 83 -14.56 2.31 12.58
N LEU A 84 -14.14 3.41 11.97
CA LEU A 84 -13.12 3.40 10.93
C LEU A 84 -11.97 4.34 11.27
N LEU A 85 -10.75 3.87 10.99
CA LEU A 85 -9.57 4.73 10.92
C LEU A 85 -9.30 5.02 9.46
N THR A 86 -9.22 6.30 9.11
CA THR A 86 -8.88 6.73 7.75
C THR A 86 -7.47 7.29 7.74
N ALA A 87 -6.67 6.86 6.79
CA ALA A 87 -5.30 7.33 6.63
C ALA A 87 -5.07 7.84 5.22
N TRP A 88 -4.41 9.00 5.13
CA TRP A 88 -3.84 9.49 3.87
C TRP A 88 -2.35 9.32 3.95
N ALA A 89 -1.78 8.63 2.98
CA ALA A 89 -0.36 8.34 2.92
C ALA A 89 0.22 8.84 1.60
N TRP A 90 1.37 9.52 1.69
CA TRP A 90 2.19 9.84 0.52
C TRP A 90 3.32 8.82 0.47
N TRP A 91 3.55 8.23 -0.70
CA TRP A 91 4.52 7.16 -0.83
C TRP A 91 5.37 7.33 -2.08
N SER A 92 6.57 6.76 -2.04
CA SER A 92 7.46 6.71 -3.20
C SER A 92 8.19 5.39 -3.22
N ILE A 93 8.64 4.99 -4.41
CA ILE A 93 9.47 3.80 -4.57
C ILE A 93 10.90 4.28 -4.83
N PRO A 94 11.83 4.05 -3.87
CA PRO A 94 13.20 4.55 -4.00
C PRO A 94 13.88 4.13 -5.31
N ASN A 95 14.66 5.03 -5.87
CA ASN A 95 15.40 4.85 -7.12
C ASN A 95 14.50 4.64 -8.34
N THR A 96 13.28 5.12 -8.26
CA THR A 96 12.34 5.19 -9.39
C THR A 96 11.63 6.53 -9.36
N SER A 97 10.92 6.86 -10.45
CA SER A 97 10.03 8.02 -10.48
C SER A 97 8.62 7.69 -9.99
N ILE A 98 8.38 6.45 -9.55
CA ILE A 98 7.04 6.02 -9.12
C ILE A 98 6.73 6.59 -7.76
N GLN A 99 5.65 7.35 -7.67
CA GLN A 99 5.19 7.95 -6.42
C GLN A 99 3.69 8.20 -6.50
N GLY A 100 3.08 8.35 -5.35
CA GLY A 100 1.65 8.58 -5.31
C GLY A 100 1.14 8.85 -3.92
N ALA A 101 -0.18 8.81 -3.81
CA ALA A 101 -0.90 8.93 -2.55
C ALA A 101 -1.87 7.77 -2.44
N ALA A 102 -2.22 7.42 -1.21
CA ALA A 102 -3.19 6.38 -0.93
C ALA A 102 -4.17 6.83 0.13
N LEU A 103 -5.44 6.49 -0.08
CA LEU A 103 -6.48 6.61 0.94
C LEU A 103 -6.76 5.22 1.48
N ILE A 104 -6.47 5.01 2.76
CA ILE A 104 -6.56 3.71 3.40
C ILE A 104 -7.62 3.77 4.49
N LYS A 105 -8.49 2.77 4.53
CA LYS A 105 -9.49 2.64 5.59
C LYS A 105 -9.28 1.35 6.36
N VAL A 106 -9.30 1.45 7.68
CA VAL A 106 -9.03 0.33 8.58
C VAL A 106 -10.20 0.15 9.53
N GLY A 107 -10.75 -1.05 9.56
CA GLY A 107 -11.81 -1.43 10.50
C GLY A 107 -11.25 -2.28 11.65
N ASP A 108 -12.17 -2.86 12.42
CA ASP A 108 -11.80 -3.61 13.62
C ASP A 108 -11.11 -4.94 13.32
N ASN A 109 -11.27 -5.47 12.10
CA ASN A 109 -10.71 -6.76 11.70
C ASN A 109 -9.60 -6.64 10.66
N GLY A 110 -9.11 -5.44 10.43
CA GLY A 110 -8.02 -5.19 9.50
C GLY A 110 -8.33 -4.09 8.50
N VAL A 111 -7.43 -3.94 7.55
CA VAL A 111 -7.56 -2.93 6.48
C VAL A 111 -8.69 -3.35 5.55
N VAL A 112 -9.66 -2.45 5.32
CA VAL A 112 -10.83 -2.77 4.49
C VAL A 112 -10.72 -2.21 3.08
N SER A 113 -9.94 -1.16 2.85
CA SER A 113 -9.75 -0.64 1.50
C SER A 113 -8.50 0.23 1.38
N GLU A 114 -7.98 0.27 0.18
CA GLU A 114 -6.98 1.26 -0.22
C GLU A 114 -7.31 1.76 -1.62
N ARG A 115 -7.27 3.07 -1.81
CA ARG A 115 -7.44 3.69 -3.12
C ARG A 115 -6.15 4.40 -3.48
N LEU A 116 -5.58 4.05 -4.63
CA LEU A 116 -4.31 4.59 -5.09
C LEU A 116 -4.51 5.72 -6.07
N ALA A 117 -3.65 6.73 -5.96
CA ALA A 117 -3.48 7.75 -6.96
C ALA A 117 -1.99 7.87 -7.26
N TYR A 118 -1.62 7.72 -8.53
CA TYR A 118 -0.24 7.95 -8.97
C TYR A 118 -0.11 9.39 -9.42
N TYR A 119 1.07 9.98 -9.21
CA TYR A 119 1.37 11.24 -9.84
C TYR A 119 2.79 11.25 -10.35
N THR A 120 2.98 11.92 -11.49
CA THR A 120 4.29 12.13 -12.07
C THR A 120 4.41 13.61 -12.39
N PRO A 121 5.64 14.14 -12.51
CA PRO A 121 5.81 15.50 -12.98
C PRO A 121 5.12 15.68 -14.32
N LEU A 122 4.53 16.84 -14.54
CA LEU A 122 3.95 17.17 -15.83
C LEU A 122 5.07 17.24 -16.87
N PRO A 123 4.82 16.77 -18.11
CA PRO A 123 5.84 16.90 -19.15
C PRO A 123 6.14 18.37 -19.42
N GLU A 124 7.39 18.65 -19.70
CA GLU A 124 7.79 20.01 -20.07
C GLU A 124 7.17 20.35 -21.43
N GLY A 125 6.53 21.50 -21.46
CA GLY A 125 5.80 21.97 -22.63
C GLY A 125 6.68 22.41 -23.80
#